data_fdaaaeeeeb6cb08dc4587e7cfe34ac45
#
_entry.id   fdaaaeeeeb6cb08dc4587e7cfe34ac45
#
_cell.length_a   1.000
_cell.length_b   1.000
_cell.length_c   1.000
_cell.angle_alpha   90.00
_cell.angle_beta   90.00
_cell.angle_gamma   90.00
#
_symmetry.space_group_name_H-M   'P 1'
#
loop_
_entity.id
_entity.type
_entity.pdbx_description
1 polymer ?
#
loop_
_entity_poly.entity_id
_entity_poly.type
_entity_poly.pdbx_seq_one_letter_code
_entity_poly.pdbx_strand_id
1 'polypeptide(L)'
;MTVLTITIMSLLLFASVVSKAQTSAAQAPTSSSIKILRSDSLEPKRASAEYFTGVVQVQELFPADDPSRTSGGKVTFEPGARSAWHTHPLGQILIVTDGTGWVQQWGGPIQEIRKGDVVRIPAGVKHWHGATPSTAMTHIAIQEQLNGKAVEWMEKVSDEQYRK
;
A
#
# COMPACT_ATOMS: atom_id res chain seq x y z
N MET A 1 -1.29 -39.38 -87.08
CA MET A 1 -1.39 -39.49 -85.61
C MET A 1 -0.45 -38.48 -85.01
N THR A 2 -0.98 -37.35 -84.58
CA THR A 2 -0.21 -36.17 -84.08
C THR A 2 -0.29 -36.12 -82.55
N VAL A 3 0.83 -36.28 -81.89
CA VAL A 3 0.93 -36.23 -80.43
C VAL A 3 1.17 -34.77 -80.04
N LEU A 4 0.19 -34.25 -79.29
CA LEU A 4 0.24 -32.91 -78.75
C LEU A 4 0.90 -32.92 -77.33
N THR A 5 2.08 -32.31 -77.25
CA THR A 5 2.83 -32.17 -75.96
C THR A 5 2.38 -30.91 -75.26
N ILE A 6 1.75 -31.07 -74.05
CA ILE A 6 1.35 -29.97 -73.24
C ILE A 6 2.48 -29.66 -72.23
N THR A 7 3.09 -28.49 -72.40
CA THR A 7 4.11 -27.97 -71.48
C THR A 7 3.41 -27.25 -70.31
N ILE A 8 3.52 -27.78 -69.09
CA ILE A 8 3.00 -27.13 -67.84
C ILE A 8 4.08 -26.20 -67.30
N MET A 9 3.79 -24.90 -67.36
CA MET A 9 4.64 -23.85 -66.80
C MET A 9 4.24 -23.61 -65.29
N SER A 10 5.09 -24.11 -64.41
CA SER A 10 4.89 -23.89 -62.96
C SER A 10 5.30 -22.47 -62.56
N LEU A 11 4.34 -21.67 -62.12
CA LEU A 11 4.54 -20.31 -61.59
C LEU A 11 4.86 -20.43 -60.08
N LEU A 12 6.14 -20.21 -59.73
CA LEU A 12 6.57 -20.12 -58.32
C LEU A 12 6.25 -18.73 -57.76
N LEU A 13 5.23 -18.65 -56.91
CA LEU A 13 4.96 -17.45 -56.10
C LEU A 13 5.97 -17.40 -54.93
N PHE A 14 6.89 -16.43 -54.98
CA PHE A 14 7.70 -16.05 -53.80
C PHE A 14 6.85 -15.18 -52.88
N ALA A 15 6.38 -15.74 -51.76
CA ALA A 15 5.78 -14.97 -50.70
C ALA A 15 6.90 -14.34 -49.86
N SER A 16 7.08 -13.03 -49.97
CA SER A 16 8.00 -12.25 -49.13
C SER A 16 7.40 -12.10 -47.72
N VAL A 17 7.95 -12.82 -46.75
CA VAL A 17 7.61 -12.64 -45.34
C VAL A 17 8.31 -11.37 -44.85
N VAL A 18 7.55 -10.27 -44.74
CA VAL A 18 8.01 -9.06 -44.09
C VAL A 18 7.94 -9.29 -42.58
N SER A 19 9.06 -9.64 -41.96
CA SER A 19 9.22 -9.70 -40.53
C SER A 19 9.15 -8.27 -39.94
N LYS A 20 8.04 -7.91 -39.32
CA LYS A 20 7.97 -6.69 -38.50
C LYS A 20 8.83 -6.90 -37.25
N ALA A 21 10.01 -6.29 -37.26
CA ALA A 21 10.79 -6.14 -36.02
C ALA A 21 9.97 -5.31 -35.02
N GLN A 22 9.47 -5.95 -33.96
CA GLN A 22 8.94 -5.25 -32.79
C GLN A 22 10.12 -4.56 -32.11
N THR A 23 10.23 -3.26 -32.31
CA THR A 23 11.06 -2.40 -31.46
C THR A 23 10.46 -2.41 -30.06
N SER A 24 11.05 -3.19 -29.16
CA SER A 24 10.82 -3.07 -27.73
C SER A 24 11.21 -1.64 -27.33
N ALA A 25 10.21 -0.83 -26.97
CA ALA A 25 10.48 0.46 -26.37
C ALA A 25 11.24 0.20 -25.07
N ALA A 26 12.51 0.55 -25.05
CA ALA A 26 13.31 0.56 -23.82
C ALA A 26 12.63 1.52 -22.85
N GLN A 27 12.14 0.99 -21.72
CA GLN A 27 11.66 1.82 -20.60
C GLN A 27 12.82 2.74 -20.20
N ALA A 28 12.51 4.04 -20.15
CA ALA A 28 13.45 5.04 -19.65
C ALA A 28 13.96 4.60 -18.26
N PRO A 29 15.26 4.70 -17.97
CA PRO A 29 15.78 4.31 -16.68
C PRO A 29 15.10 5.14 -15.61
N THR A 30 14.37 4.48 -14.69
CA THR A 30 13.93 5.10 -13.44
C THR A 30 15.15 5.71 -12.78
N SER A 31 15.07 6.97 -12.37
CA SER A 31 16.16 7.72 -11.76
C SER A 31 16.83 6.87 -10.67
N SER A 32 18.07 6.43 -10.92
CA SER A 32 18.86 5.62 -9.97
C SER A 32 19.54 6.47 -8.88
N SER A 33 19.12 7.70 -8.67
CA SER A 33 19.69 8.59 -7.66
C SER A 33 19.00 8.44 -6.30
N ILE A 34 19.80 8.56 -5.23
CA ILE A 34 19.29 8.61 -3.86
C ILE A 34 18.40 9.86 -3.73
N LYS A 35 17.15 9.65 -3.26
CA LYS A 35 16.21 10.73 -2.93
C LYS A 35 16.16 10.93 -1.43
N ILE A 36 16.28 12.18 -0.99
CA ILE A 36 16.10 12.56 0.42
C ILE A 36 14.82 13.38 0.50
N LEU A 37 13.80 12.84 1.20
CA LEU A 37 12.58 13.56 1.53
C LEU A 37 12.79 14.25 2.88
N ARG A 38 12.83 15.57 2.89
CA ARG A 38 13.05 16.34 4.12
C ARG A 38 11.75 16.44 4.91
N SER A 39 11.85 16.34 6.24
CA SER A 39 10.68 16.34 7.13
C SER A 39 9.84 17.62 7.03
N ASP A 40 10.49 18.76 6.77
CA ASP A 40 9.87 20.08 6.57
C ASP A 40 9.13 20.22 5.23
N SER A 41 9.39 19.33 4.28
CA SER A 41 8.68 19.27 2.99
C SER A 41 7.46 18.33 3.00
N LEU A 42 7.24 17.62 4.09
CA LEU A 42 6.18 16.63 4.24
C LEU A 42 5.06 17.18 5.13
N GLU A 43 4.04 17.75 4.53
CA GLU A 43 2.94 18.36 5.27
C GLU A 43 1.97 17.30 5.82
N PRO A 44 1.66 17.31 7.14
CA PRO A 44 0.64 16.46 7.70
C PRO A 44 -0.75 16.92 7.24
N LYS A 45 -1.60 15.98 6.89
CA LYS A 45 -2.98 16.22 6.48
C LYS A 45 -3.94 15.61 7.50
N ARG A 46 -5.06 16.30 7.74
CA ARG A 46 -6.13 15.73 8.57
C ARG A 46 -6.69 14.49 7.87
N ALA A 47 -6.75 13.38 8.61
CA ALA A 47 -7.29 12.13 8.11
C ALA A 47 -8.81 12.24 7.90
N SER A 48 -9.34 11.45 6.96
CA SER A 48 -10.77 11.41 6.66
C SER A 48 -11.57 10.91 7.85
N ALA A 49 -12.63 11.64 8.22
CA ALA A 49 -13.59 11.21 9.23
C ALA A 49 -14.37 9.93 8.83
N GLU A 50 -14.27 9.48 7.60
CA GLU A 50 -14.81 8.22 7.14
C GLU A 50 -14.09 7.02 7.81
N TYR A 51 -12.76 7.11 7.94
CA TYR A 51 -11.91 6.02 8.42
C TYR A 51 -11.36 6.23 9.82
N PHE A 52 -11.57 7.40 10.41
CA PHE A 52 -11.04 7.73 11.73
C PHE A 52 -12.11 8.40 12.60
N THR A 53 -12.05 8.12 13.89
CA THR A 53 -12.81 8.80 14.93
C THR A 53 -11.86 9.72 15.69
N GLY A 54 -12.30 10.95 16.00
CA GLY A 54 -11.48 11.96 16.66
C GLY A 54 -10.56 12.72 15.69
N VAL A 55 -9.51 13.32 16.21
CA VAL A 55 -8.54 14.11 15.44
C VAL A 55 -7.31 13.26 15.15
N VAL A 56 -7.07 13.01 13.86
CA VAL A 56 -5.93 12.25 13.38
C VAL A 56 -5.24 13.02 12.27
N GLN A 57 -3.92 13.07 12.30
CA GLN A 57 -3.09 13.63 11.25
C GLN A 57 -2.24 12.53 10.60
N VAL A 58 -2.18 12.53 9.28
CA VAL A 58 -1.36 11.61 8.49
C VAL A 58 -0.37 12.41 7.66
N GLN A 59 0.90 12.10 7.81
CA GLN A 59 1.99 12.60 6.99
C GLN A 59 2.53 11.45 6.17
N GLU A 60 2.32 11.48 4.85
CA GLU A 60 2.88 10.48 3.95
C GLU A 60 4.41 10.64 3.92
N LEU A 61 5.14 9.59 4.32
CA LEU A 61 6.60 9.59 4.34
C LEU A 61 7.16 9.17 2.99
N PHE A 62 6.60 8.13 2.40
CA PHE A 62 6.96 7.65 1.07
C PHE A 62 5.81 6.81 0.49
N PRO A 63 5.47 7.00 -0.79
CA PRO A 63 4.54 6.13 -1.50
C PRO A 63 5.23 4.83 -1.92
N ALA A 64 4.44 3.84 -2.32
CA ALA A 64 4.95 2.69 -3.06
C ALA A 64 5.46 3.16 -4.43
N ASP A 65 6.65 2.72 -4.82
CA ASP A 65 7.32 3.09 -6.07
C ASP A 65 7.99 1.85 -6.69
N ASP A 66 7.53 1.43 -7.87
CA ASP A 66 7.99 0.21 -8.53
C ASP A 66 9.52 0.11 -8.64
N PRO A 67 10.12 -1.04 -8.37
CA PRO A 67 9.48 -2.33 -8.05
C PRO A 67 9.08 -2.50 -6.56
N SER A 68 9.32 -1.52 -5.71
CA SER A 68 8.93 -1.57 -4.30
C SER A 68 7.42 -1.32 -4.15
N ARG A 69 6.76 -2.20 -3.40
CA ARG A 69 5.34 -2.05 -3.06
C ARG A 69 5.14 -1.45 -1.66
N THR A 70 6.24 -1.15 -1.00
CA THR A 70 6.23 -0.64 0.38
C THR A 70 5.89 0.84 0.40
N SER A 71 4.97 1.22 1.28
CA SER A 71 4.63 2.60 1.59
C SER A 71 4.72 2.86 3.08
N GLY A 72 4.91 4.11 3.47
CA GLY A 72 4.98 4.49 4.86
C GLY A 72 4.36 5.85 5.16
N GLY A 73 3.76 5.95 6.34
CA GLY A 73 3.17 7.19 6.84
C GLY A 73 3.40 7.36 8.32
N LYS A 74 3.60 8.60 8.76
CA LYS A 74 3.56 8.97 10.17
C LYS A 74 2.13 9.38 10.50
N VAL A 75 1.57 8.75 11.52
CA VAL A 75 0.20 8.98 11.95
C VAL A 75 0.19 9.44 13.40
N THR A 76 -0.43 10.58 13.65
CA THR A 76 -0.61 11.15 15.00
C THR A 76 -2.07 11.14 15.35
N PHE A 77 -2.39 10.51 16.46
CA PHE A 77 -3.71 10.42 17.06
C PHE A 77 -3.76 11.31 18.30
N GLU A 78 -4.69 12.25 18.34
CA GLU A 78 -5.01 12.99 19.56
C GLU A 78 -5.70 12.07 20.59
N PRO A 79 -5.73 12.42 21.88
CA PRO A 79 -6.41 11.62 22.90
C PRO A 79 -7.83 11.23 22.49
N GLY A 80 -8.18 9.95 22.61
CA GLY A 80 -9.47 9.39 22.22
C GLY A 80 -9.63 9.08 20.73
N ALA A 81 -8.68 9.49 19.88
CA ALA A 81 -8.74 9.24 18.46
C ALA A 81 -8.31 7.80 18.10
N ARG A 82 -8.96 7.23 17.08
CA ARG A 82 -8.71 5.85 16.64
C ARG A 82 -9.07 5.63 15.17
N SER A 83 -8.48 4.61 14.57
CA SER A 83 -8.87 4.14 13.24
C SER A 83 -10.20 3.38 13.29
N ALA A 84 -10.86 3.23 12.15
CA ALA A 84 -11.85 2.19 11.94
C ALA A 84 -11.20 0.80 12.01
N TRP A 85 -12.00 -0.26 12.09
CA TRP A 85 -11.54 -1.62 11.81
C TRP A 85 -11.05 -1.70 10.38
N HIS A 86 -9.93 -2.40 10.16
CA HIS A 86 -9.36 -2.56 8.83
C HIS A 86 -8.45 -3.77 8.74
N THR A 87 -8.07 -4.12 7.53
CA THR A 87 -7.07 -5.16 7.23
C THR A 87 -6.02 -4.64 6.25
N HIS A 88 -4.86 -5.29 6.25
CA HIS A 88 -3.82 -5.09 5.24
C HIS A 88 -3.55 -6.40 4.52
N PRO A 89 -3.57 -6.44 3.18
CA PRO A 89 -3.43 -7.70 2.43
C PRO A 89 -2.10 -8.41 2.66
N LEU A 90 -1.03 -7.65 2.94
CA LEU A 90 0.31 -8.19 3.22
C LEU A 90 0.79 -7.89 4.65
N GLY A 91 -0.13 -7.45 5.53
CA GLY A 91 0.16 -7.07 6.91
C GLY A 91 0.66 -5.64 7.05
N GLN A 92 0.91 -5.26 8.30
CA GLN A 92 1.36 -3.91 8.66
C GLN A 92 2.37 -3.98 9.81
N ILE A 93 3.31 -3.05 9.81
CA ILE A 93 4.22 -2.79 10.92
C ILE A 93 3.92 -1.39 11.45
N LEU A 94 3.75 -1.26 12.77
CA LEU A 94 3.70 0.03 13.46
C LEU A 94 4.95 0.18 14.30
N ILE A 95 5.59 1.33 14.23
CA ILE A 95 6.70 1.72 15.11
C ILE A 95 6.22 2.93 15.89
N VAL A 96 5.96 2.75 17.18
CA VAL A 96 5.49 3.85 18.05
C VAL A 96 6.65 4.79 18.32
N THR A 97 6.53 6.02 17.87
CA THR A 97 7.59 7.04 17.99
C THR A 97 7.37 8.00 19.14
N ASP A 98 6.10 8.15 19.58
CA ASP A 98 5.77 9.02 20.72
C ASP A 98 4.44 8.64 21.35
N GLY A 99 4.30 8.92 22.65
CA GLY A 99 3.08 8.73 23.43
C GLY A 99 2.74 7.28 23.73
N THR A 100 1.45 7.04 24.02
CA THR A 100 0.89 5.74 24.37
C THR A 100 -0.44 5.55 23.65
N GLY A 101 -0.65 4.39 23.09
CA GLY A 101 -1.86 4.04 22.37
C GLY A 101 -2.31 2.61 22.63
N TRP A 102 -3.33 2.23 21.90
CA TRP A 102 -3.94 0.91 21.94
C TRP A 102 -3.98 0.29 20.55
N VAL A 103 -3.87 -1.02 20.53
CA VAL A 103 -4.11 -1.86 19.35
C VAL A 103 -5.00 -3.02 19.76
N GLN A 104 -5.91 -3.43 18.89
CA GLN A 104 -6.76 -4.59 19.13
C GLN A 104 -6.98 -5.37 17.83
N GLN A 105 -6.77 -6.68 17.90
CA GLN A 105 -7.23 -7.62 16.90
C GLN A 105 -8.71 -7.94 17.16
N TRP A 106 -9.50 -8.11 16.12
CA TRP A 106 -10.91 -8.51 16.25
C TRP A 106 -11.07 -9.76 17.11
N GLY A 107 -11.94 -9.69 18.11
CA GLY A 107 -12.18 -10.76 19.07
C GLY A 107 -11.11 -10.95 20.14
N GLY A 108 -10.03 -10.19 20.10
CA GLY A 108 -8.98 -10.21 21.11
C GLY A 108 -9.06 -9.08 22.12
N PRO A 109 -8.18 -9.05 23.13
CA PRO A 109 -8.10 -7.96 24.09
C PRO A 109 -7.46 -6.71 23.49
N ILE A 110 -7.80 -5.55 24.05
CA ILE A 110 -7.05 -4.31 23.81
C ILE A 110 -5.67 -4.45 24.43
N GLN A 111 -4.64 -4.17 23.66
CA GLN A 111 -3.24 -4.18 24.10
C GLN A 111 -2.70 -2.75 24.07
N GLU A 112 -2.02 -2.35 25.14
CA GLU A 112 -1.33 -1.08 25.19
C GLU A 112 0.00 -1.15 24.45
N ILE A 113 0.29 -0.10 23.67
CA ILE A 113 1.54 0.09 22.95
C ILE A 113 2.13 1.45 23.30
N ARG A 114 3.45 1.52 23.43
CA ARG A 114 4.18 2.68 23.95
C ARG A 114 5.34 3.05 23.03
N LYS A 115 5.84 4.25 23.20
CA LYS A 115 7.05 4.72 22.51
C LYS A 115 8.17 3.67 22.56
N GLY A 116 8.69 3.32 21.39
CA GLY A 116 9.72 2.30 21.17
C GLY A 116 9.17 0.92 20.79
N ASP A 117 7.89 0.65 21.00
CA ASP A 117 7.30 -0.63 20.63
C ASP A 117 7.19 -0.78 19.12
N VAL A 118 7.36 -2.01 18.66
CA VAL A 118 7.13 -2.46 17.28
C VAL A 118 5.99 -3.46 17.27
N VAL A 119 4.90 -3.10 16.61
CA VAL A 119 3.71 -3.95 16.45
C VAL A 119 3.73 -4.58 15.07
N ARG A 120 3.71 -5.91 15.00
CA ARG A 120 3.58 -6.65 13.74
C ARG A 120 2.18 -7.20 13.60
N ILE A 121 1.44 -6.73 12.62
CA ILE A 121 0.09 -7.16 12.32
C ILE A 121 0.16 -8.07 11.08
N PRO A 122 -0.18 -9.36 11.21
CA PRO A 122 -0.12 -10.31 10.09
C PRO A 122 -1.10 -9.95 8.96
N ALA A 123 -0.83 -10.48 7.77
CA ALA A 123 -1.69 -10.30 6.60
C ALA A 123 -3.15 -10.71 6.89
N GLY A 124 -4.10 -9.88 6.49
CA GLY A 124 -5.54 -10.13 6.60
C GLY A 124 -6.12 -10.04 8.01
N VAL A 125 -5.32 -9.76 9.03
CA VAL A 125 -5.82 -9.63 10.41
C VAL A 125 -6.65 -8.36 10.54
N LYS A 126 -7.94 -8.50 10.89
CA LYS A 126 -8.82 -7.38 11.20
C LYS A 126 -8.43 -6.78 12.55
N HIS A 127 -8.10 -5.49 12.54
CA HIS A 127 -7.61 -4.77 13.72
C HIS A 127 -7.96 -3.29 13.66
N TRP A 128 -7.75 -2.61 14.77
CA TRP A 128 -7.70 -1.15 14.87
C TRP A 128 -6.56 -0.73 15.78
N HIS A 129 -6.13 0.51 15.67
CA HIS A 129 -5.18 1.16 16.58
C HIS A 129 -5.52 2.64 16.74
N GLY A 130 -5.03 3.24 17.82
CA GLY A 130 -5.29 4.63 18.14
C GLY A 130 -4.63 5.06 19.44
N ALA A 131 -4.89 6.30 19.83
CA ALA A 131 -4.47 6.87 21.11
C ALA A 131 -5.23 6.22 22.28
N THR A 132 -4.76 6.43 23.51
CA THR A 132 -5.58 6.19 24.71
C THR A 132 -6.59 7.33 24.90
N PRO A 133 -7.58 7.21 25.78
CA PRO A 133 -8.51 8.30 26.05
C PRO A 133 -7.84 9.59 26.57
N SER A 134 -6.67 9.48 27.19
CA SER A 134 -5.99 10.60 27.85
C SER A 134 -4.62 10.98 27.29
N THR A 135 -4.04 10.15 26.40
CA THR A 135 -2.68 10.36 25.89
C THR A 135 -2.67 10.23 24.38
N ALA A 136 -2.09 11.20 23.69
CA ALA A 136 -1.84 11.12 22.26
C ALA A 136 -0.85 9.99 21.92
N MET A 137 -0.88 9.51 20.68
CA MET A 137 0.08 8.54 20.16
C MET A 137 0.51 8.91 18.75
N THR A 138 1.80 8.79 18.50
CA THR A 138 2.35 8.87 17.14
C THR A 138 3.09 7.59 16.80
N HIS A 139 2.85 7.06 15.61
CA HIS A 139 3.59 5.92 15.08
C HIS A 139 3.95 6.12 13.60
N ILE A 140 4.93 5.37 13.13
CA ILE A 140 5.17 5.14 11.71
C ILE A 140 4.45 3.84 11.35
N ALA A 141 3.58 3.92 10.34
CA ALA A 141 2.93 2.76 9.72
C ALA A 141 3.68 2.40 8.43
N ILE A 142 4.01 1.12 8.28
CA ILE A 142 4.66 0.57 7.09
C ILE A 142 3.84 -0.62 6.61
N GLN A 143 3.47 -0.61 5.34
CA GLN A 143 2.70 -1.69 4.71
C GLN A 143 3.07 -1.82 3.22
N GLU A 144 2.82 -3.01 2.68
CA GLU A 144 2.96 -3.26 1.25
C GLU A 144 1.60 -3.26 0.55
N GLN A 145 1.61 -2.87 -0.72
CA GLN A 145 0.45 -2.96 -1.59
C GLN A 145 0.37 -4.32 -2.28
N LEU A 146 -0.83 -4.87 -2.37
CA LEU A 146 -1.18 -6.01 -3.23
C LEU A 146 -2.20 -5.53 -4.26
N ASN A 147 -1.86 -5.62 -5.54
CA ASN A 147 -2.72 -5.17 -6.65
C ASN A 147 -3.19 -3.69 -6.49
N GLY A 148 -2.30 -2.82 -6.03
CA GLY A 148 -2.58 -1.41 -5.81
C GLY A 148 -3.35 -1.07 -4.52
N LYS A 149 -3.67 -2.07 -3.68
CA LYS A 149 -4.34 -1.86 -2.39
C LYS A 149 -3.39 -2.12 -1.23
N ALA A 150 -3.28 -1.16 -0.31
CA ALA A 150 -2.53 -1.30 0.94
C ALA A 150 -3.43 -1.60 2.15
N VAL A 151 -4.69 -1.18 2.12
CA VAL A 151 -5.63 -1.28 3.23
C VAL A 151 -7.05 -1.56 2.73
N GLU A 152 -7.82 -2.29 3.52
CA GLU A 152 -9.25 -2.49 3.33
C GLU A 152 -9.97 -2.00 4.58
N TRP A 153 -10.69 -0.87 4.44
CA TRP A 153 -11.41 -0.23 5.52
C TRP A 153 -12.76 -0.89 5.78
N MET A 154 -13.13 -0.99 7.04
CA MET A 154 -14.34 -1.60 7.54
C MET A 154 -15.12 -0.63 8.43
N GLU A 155 -16.00 -1.15 9.28
CA GLU A 155 -16.81 -0.36 10.20
C GLU A 155 -15.96 0.39 11.23
N LYS A 156 -16.48 1.49 11.74
CA LYS A 156 -15.84 2.23 12.83
C LYS A 156 -15.85 1.42 14.13
N VAL A 157 -14.81 1.60 14.92
CA VAL A 157 -14.77 1.12 16.30
C VAL A 157 -15.77 1.91 17.13
N SER A 158 -16.76 1.25 17.73
CA SER A 158 -17.73 1.91 18.60
C SER A 158 -17.10 2.37 19.92
N ASP A 159 -17.79 3.25 20.64
CA ASP A 159 -17.30 3.71 21.94
C ASP A 159 -17.28 2.58 22.98
N GLU A 160 -18.17 1.59 22.86
CA GLU A 160 -18.17 0.39 23.69
C GLU A 160 -16.95 -0.49 23.41
N GLN A 161 -16.60 -0.68 22.14
CA GLN A 161 -15.41 -1.45 21.73
C GLN A 161 -14.10 -0.75 22.12
N TYR A 162 -14.10 0.59 22.17
CA TYR A 162 -12.94 1.38 22.57
C TYR A 162 -12.71 1.45 24.08
N ARG A 163 -13.61 0.92 24.89
CA ARG A 163 -13.45 0.88 26.35
C ARG A 163 -12.65 -0.35 26.77
N LYS A 164 -11.69 -0.13 27.65
CA LYS A 164 -10.86 -1.18 28.23
C LYS A 164 -11.54 -1.79 29.46
#